data_87d224f2ed7e14a92654719e38fc4482
#
_entry.id   87d224f2ed7e14a92654719e38fc4482
#
_cell.length_a   1.000
_cell.length_b   1.000
_cell.length_c   1.000
_cell.angle_alpha   90.00
_cell.angle_beta   90.00
_cell.angle_gamma   90.00
#
_symmetry.space_group_name_H-M   'P 1'
#
loop_
_entity.id
_entity.type
_entity.pdbx_description
1 polymer ?
#
loop_
_entity_poly.entity_id
_entity_poly.type
_entity_poly.pdbx_seq_one_letter_code
_entity_poly.pdbx_strand_id
1 'polypeptide(L)'
;MYKGSHTKMINQRKQLKTIIFLSSLTGLILVALIVFFGFSYILATATLVPAIVSCTFLITTSKKQNGGFLYNTNILTGPIILLGLLVTPIISTIIISTIFSFAIYSIVVSFLMPMTFVSIFFYLPLSIYEKYFKKNTTIPLIIPTLTVIVPAYNEENNLGKTLRSIIEADYPNKQIIVVDDGSTDKTYAIASKYKIKSSSKNRYCIIRKRNGGKASAINLGLRFAIGEIVIIIDADSIIERSALKEMVKFFQYSDVVAVAGRVKVLNRSNILSNCTALEVIMGANLLRSPFSLFGVVMMVPGAMGGFRKKSILQRGLYDKSTLTEDFDITMKLLKNGGRILGMSSISFTEVPLTLRDFYKQRIRWYRGNFQTLLKHKDITRTNRKYGMLHKFGYPITLFTFIIPPFLDMAIIGFAVIAILGGTGMSLVVPFVLFMFLQLLLSSIAIMMEGKEDWKLMFYSPLGILGYKQIINFIIIKSIFDVLLRKSFRVTMR
;
A
#
# COMPACT_ATOMS: atom_id res chain seq x y z
N MET A 1 -13.58 31.78 -4.55
CA MET A 1 -12.56 30.76 -4.21
C MET A 1 -12.22 30.62 -2.71
N TYR A 2 -12.34 31.65 -1.90
CA TYR A 2 -11.98 31.64 -0.45
C TYR A 2 -12.90 30.79 0.48
N LYS A 3 -14.21 30.66 0.20
CA LYS A 3 -15.14 29.90 1.03
C LYS A 3 -14.91 28.38 1.02
N GLY A 4 -14.42 27.82 -0.08
CA GLY A 4 -14.18 26.37 -0.18
C GLY A 4 -12.95 25.88 0.58
N SER A 5 -11.93 26.72 0.76
CA SER A 5 -10.72 26.37 1.53
C SER A 5 -10.97 26.38 3.02
N HIS A 6 -11.78 27.32 3.51
CA HIS A 6 -12.12 27.43 4.94
C HIS A 6 -12.98 26.26 5.42
N THR A 7 -13.98 25.86 4.63
CA THR A 7 -14.85 24.70 4.94
C THR A 7 -14.05 23.39 4.92
N LYS A 8 -13.10 23.25 3.99
CA LYS A 8 -12.21 22.07 3.91
C LYS A 8 -11.29 21.98 5.13
N MET A 9 -10.77 23.11 5.61
CA MET A 9 -9.89 23.17 6.79
C MET A 9 -10.66 22.89 8.08
N ILE A 10 -11.90 23.37 8.23
CA ILE A 10 -12.78 23.09 9.36
C ILE A 10 -13.12 21.59 9.42
N ASN A 11 -13.48 20.99 8.28
CA ASN A 11 -13.76 19.54 8.21
C ASN A 11 -12.53 18.69 8.54
N GLN A 12 -11.33 19.06 8.07
CA GLN A 12 -10.09 18.37 8.43
C GLN A 12 -9.80 18.46 9.93
N ARG A 13 -9.97 19.63 10.56
CA ARG A 13 -9.79 19.79 12.01
C ARG A 13 -10.82 18.97 12.82
N LYS A 14 -12.08 18.90 12.36
CA LYS A 14 -13.11 18.08 13.01
C LYS A 14 -12.77 16.59 12.90
N GLN A 15 -12.37 16.11 11.72
CA GLN A 15 -11.93 14.73 11.52
C GLN A 15 -10.69 14.39 12.36
N LEU A 16 -9.71 15.29 12.43
CA LEU A 16 -8.51 15.09 13.25
C LEU A 16 -8.86 14.97 14.74
N LYS A 17 -9.73 15.84 15.27
CA LYS A 17 -10.18 15.76 16.66
C LYS A 17 -10.87 14.42 16.95
N THR A 18 -11.72 13.93 16.03
CA THR A 18 -12.40 12.63 16.17
C THR A 18 -11.40 11.47 16.10
N ILE A 19 -10.40 11.53 15.24
CA ILE A 19 -9.35 10.50 15.13
C ILE A 19 -8.50 10.49 16.41
N ILE A 20 -8.09 11.65 16.92
CA ILE A 20 -7.33 11.76 18.18
C ILE A 20 -8.18 11.21 19.32
N PHE A 21 -9.46 11.57 19.39
CA PHE A 21 -10.38 11.07 20.41
C PHE A 21 -10.51 9.54 20.36
N LEU A 22 -10.74 8.96 19.18
CA LEU A 22 -10.83 7.51 19.01
C LEU A 22 -9.51 6.80 19.34
N SER A 23 -8.37 7.35 18.92
CA SER A 23 -7.05 6.80 19.26
C SER A 23 -6.78 6.86 20.78
N SER A 24 -7.17 7.95 21.44
CA SER A 24 -7.05 8.10 22.89
C SER A 24 -8.01 7.17 23.63
N LEU A 25 -9.24 7.02 23.14
CA LEU A 25 -10.22 6.07 23.65
C LEU A 25 -9.73 4.63 23.52
N THR A 26 -9.12 4.29 22.38
CA THR A 26 -8.50 2.97 22.16
C THR A 26 -7.39 2.72 23.18
N GLY A 27 -6.54 3.72 23.41
CA GLY A 27 -5.48 3.64 24.43
C GLY A 27 -6.04 3.47 25.85
N LEU A 28 -7.07 4.22 26.20
CA LEU A 28 -7.75 4.14 27.51
C LEU A 28 -8.44 2.77 27.72
N ILE A 29 -9.13 2.25 26.71
CA ILE A 29 -9.74 0.93 26.76
C ILE A 29 -8.68 -0.15 26.93
N LEU A 30 -7.55 -0.06 26.22
CA LEU A 30 -6.42 -0.98 26.38
C LEU A 30 -5.87 -0.94 27.81
N VAL A 31 -5.66 0.25 28.37
CA VAL A 31 -5.20 0.43 29.76
C VAL A 31 -6.22 -0.14 30.73
N ALA A 32 -7.52 0.13 30.55
CA ALA A 32 -8.57 -0.42 31.38
C ALA A 32 -8.63 -1.94 31.34
N LEU A 33 -8.48 -2.55 30.15
CA LEU A 33 -8.43 -4.01 29.97
C LEU A 33 -7.19 -4.62 30.61
N ILE A 34 -6.02 -3.95 30.57
CA ILE A 34 -4.80 -4.34 31.26
C ILE A 34 -5.03 -4.40 32.77
N VAL A 35 -5.68 -3.35 33.33
CA VAL A 35 -5.91 -3.23 34.76
C VAL A 35 -6.98 -4.21 35.26
N PHE A 36 -8.09 -4.38 34.52
CA PHE A 36 -9.25 -5.16 34.98
C PHE A 36 -9.06 -6.68 34.82
N PHE A 37 -8.29 -7.15 33.82
CA PHE A 37 -8.23 -8.59 33.51
C PHE A 37 -6.92 -9.29 33.95
N GLY A 38 -6.07 -8.62 34.75
CA GLY A 38 -4.84 -9.24 35.23
C GLY A 38 -3.83 -9.66 34.11
N PHE A 39 -4.09 -9.24 32.88
CA PHE A 39 -3.22 -9.41 31.72
C PHE A 39 -1.98 -8.50 31.78
N SER A 40 -1.61 -8.06 32.96
CA SER A 40 -0.78 -6.88 33.19
C SER A 40 0.60 -6.94 32.52
N TYR A 41 1.29 -8.05 32.54
CA TYR A 41 2.67 -8.10 32.05
C TYR A 41 2.81 -8.34 30.55
N ILE A 42 1.93 -9.13 29.96
CA ILE A 42 1.95 -9.51 28.54
C ILE A 42 1.58 -8.31 27.68
N LEU A 43 0.45 -7.70 28.03
CA LEU A 43 -0.04 -6.52 27.34
C LEU A 43 0.89 -5.33 27.57
N ALA A 44 1.44 -5.16 28.77
CA ALA A 44 2.37 -4.08 29.07
C ALA A 44 3.64 -4.17 28.21
N THR A 45 4.25 -5.33 28.09
CA THR A 45 5.45 -5.50 27.23
C THR A 45 5.13 -5.41 25.76
N ALA A 46 4.02 -5.98 25.30
CA ALA A 46 3.57 -5.92 23.91
C ALA A 46 3.12 -4.50 23.48
N THR A 47 2.69 -3.66 24.43
CA THR A 47 2.28 -2.25 24.16
C THR A 47 3.42 -1.27 24.37
N LEU A 48 4.18 -1.38 25.46
CA LEU A 48 5.22 -0.44 25.84
C LEU A 48 6.37 -0.43 24.84
N VAL A 49 6.85 -1.57 24.36
CA VAL A 49 7.99 -1.62 23.46
C VAL A 49 7.69 -0.97 22.10
N PRO A 50 6.59 -1.29 21.38
CA PRO A 50 6.22 -0.58 20.15
C PRO A 50 5.91 0.91 20.40
N ALA A 51 5.30 1.26 21.53
CA ALA A 51 5.00 2.65 21.88
C ALA A 51 6.28 3.45 22.14
N ILE A 52 7.23 2.92 22.91
CA ILE A 52 8.54 3.55 23.17
C ILE A 52 9.30 3.69 21.85
N VAL A 53 9.34 2.67 21.00
CA VAL A 53 9.98 2.72 19.69
C VAL A 53 9.35 3.79 18.81
N SER A 54 8.01 3.87 18.76
CA SER A 54 7.29 4.88 17.99
C SER A 54 7.50 6.29 18.52
N CYS A 55 7.43 6.49 19.84
CA CYS A 55 7.68 7.78 20.49
C CYS A 55 9.13 8.24 20.31
N THR A 56 10.10 7.35 20.52
CA THR A 56 11.53 7.65 20.31
C THR A 56 11.79 8.03 18.87
N PHE A 57 11.17 7.34 17.94
CA PHE A 57 11.26 7.64 16.52
C PHE A 57 10.65 9.01 16.19
N LEU A 58 9.44 9.31 16.68
CA LEU A 58 8.76 10.60 16.47
C LEU A 58 9.56 11.77 17.10
N ILE A 59 10.11 11.60 18.30
CA ILE A 59 10.90 12.60 18.99
C ILE A 59 12.22 12.88 18.26
N THR A 60 12.91 11.83 17.82
CA THR A 60 14.17 11.98 17.08
C THR A 60 14.00 12.61 15.71
N THR A 61 12.83 12.38 15.08
CA THR A 61 12.50 12.97 13.78
C THR A 61 12.01 14.41 13.89
N SER A 62 11.34 14.80 14.98
CA SER A 62 10.81 16.16 15.18
C SER A 62 11.88 17.21 15.42
N LYS A 63 13.03 16.86 16.00
CA LYS A 63 14.12 17.80 16.36
C LYS A 63 14.90 18.39 15.17
N LYS A 64 14.65 17.97 13.93
CA LYS A 64 15.43 18.41 12.73
C LYS A 64 14.57 19.11 11.66
N GLN A 65 13.66 19.99 12.08
CA GLN A 65 12.79 20.75 11.18
C GLN A 65 13.32 22.13 10.81
N ASN A 66 14.55 22.24 10.27
CA ASN A 66 14.93 23.44 9.52
C ASN A 66 15.11 23.03 8.05
N GLY A 67 14.02 23.05 7.27
CA GLY A 67 14.04 23.15 5.79
C GLY A 67 14.36 21.90 4.99
N GLY A 68 14.68 20.77 5.58
CA GLY A 68 15.04 19.55 4.85
C GLY A 68 14.23 18.34 5.33
N PHE A 69 13.74 17.55 4.41
CA PHE A 69 13.12 16.26 4.70
C PHE A 69 14.00 15.39 5.61
N LEU A 70 13.37 14.50 6.40
CA LEU A 70 13.96 13.52 7.37
C LEU A 70 15.08 12.60 6.82
N TYR A 71 15.83 13.04 5.83
CA TYR A 71 16.77 12.23 5.05
C TYR A 71 18.13 12.01 5.73
N ASN A 72 18.48 12.79 6.76
CA ASN A 72 19.83 12.78 7.33
C ASN A 72 19.86 12.53 8.84
N THR A 73 19.04 11.62 9.31
CA THR A 73 19.18 11.15 10.68
C THR A 73 20.12 9.95 10.71
N ASN A 74 21.22 10.06 11.47
CA ASN A 74 22.01 8.92 11.94
C ASN A 74 21.15 8.05 12.89
N ILE A 75 19.95 7.70 12.48
CA ILE A 75 19.06 6.89 13.28
C ILE A 75 19.47 5.45 13.07
N LEU A 76 20.00 4.86 14.10
CA LEU A 76 20.21 3.43 14.33
C LEU A 76 18.95 2.58 14.13
N THR A 77 18.11 2.80 13.10
CA THR A 77 16.71 2.62 13.43
C THR A 77 16.01 1.54 12.63
N GLY A 78 16.42 1.26 11.42
CA GLY A 78 15.68 0.25 10.65
C GLY A 78 15.87 -1.15 11.22
N PRO A 79 17.12 -1.65 11.35
CA PRO A 79 17.36 -2.99 11.91
C PRO A 79 16.95 -3.10 13.37
N ILE A 80 17.13 -2.05 14.19
CA ILE A 80 16.74 -2.06 15.61
C ILE A 80 15.21 -2.03 15.77
N ILE A 81 14.50 -1.25 14.98
CA ILE A 81 13.03 -1.25 15.00
C ILE A 81 12.51 -2.61 14.56
N LEU A 82 13.05 -3.17 13.48
CA LEU A 82 12.67 -4.48 13.00
C LEU A 82 13.00 -5.57 14.04
N LEU A 83 14.18 -5.49 14.64
CA LEU A 83 14.59 -6.38 15.72
C LEU A 83 13.65 -6.23 16.92
N GLY A 84 13.32 -5.00 17.33
CA GLY A 84 12.36 -4.75 18.39
C GLY A 84 10.98 -5.32 18.11
N LEU A 85 10.49 -5.15 16.88
CA LEU A 85 9.20 -5.70 16.45
C LEU A 85 9.20 -7.23 16.36
N LEU A 86 10.33 -7.84 15.99
CA LEU A 86 10.51 -9.30 15.92
C LEU A 86 10.72 -9.91 17.31
N VAL A 87 11.52 -9.27 18.14
CA VAL A 87 11.95 -9.80 19.45
C VAL A 87 10.86 -9.60 20.50
N THR A 88 10.05 -8.53 20.39
CA THR A 88 8.96 -8.26 21.35
C THR A 88 7.97 -9.43 21.50
N PRO A 89 7.42 -10.04 20.43
CA PRO A 89 6.57 -11.23 20.57
C PRO A 89 7.29 -12.42 21.21
N ILE A 90 8.56 -12.61 20.85
CA ILE A 90 9.37 -13.73 21.36
C ILE A 90 9.66 -13.55 22.86
N ILE A 91 10.13 -12.36 23.26
CA ILE A 91 10.37 -12.04 24.67
C ILE A 91 9.07 -12.12 25.47
N SER A 92 7.98 -11.55 24.95
CA SER A 92 6.68 -11.64 25.57
C SER A 92 6.25 -13.11 25.78
N THR A 93 6.43 -13.97 24.78
CA THR A 93 6.11 -15.39 24.86
C THR A 93 6.97 -16.10 25.91
N ILE A 94 8.27 -15.82 25.97
CA ILE A 94 9.19 -16.41 26.96
C ILE A 94 8.78 -15.97 28.38
N ILE A 95 8.57 -14.68 28.60
CA ILE A 95 8.17 -14.15 29.93
C ILE A 95 6.83 -14.77 30.36
N ILE A 96 5.87 -14.89 29.46
CA ILE A 96 4.57 -15.46 29.72
C ILE A 96 4.69 -16.94 30.08
N SER A 97 5.48 -17.69 29.31
CA SER A 97 5.66 -19.14 29.54
C SER A 97 6.39 -19.46 30.84
N THR A 98 7.21 -18.53 31.36
CA THR A 98 7.92 -18.71 32.63
C THR A 98 7.08 -18.29 33.83
N ILE A 99 6.16 -17.34 33.70
CA ILE A 99 5.32 -16.82 34.79
C ILE A 99 3.99 -17.60 34.91
N PHE A 100 3.43 -18.00 33.79
CA PHE A 100 2.17 -18.73 33.73
C PHE A 100 2.45 -20.08 33.10
N SER A 101 2.12 -21.17 33.80
CA SER A 101 2.20 -22.53 33.24
C SER A 101 1.72 -22.58 31.81
N PHE A 102 2.48 -23.21 30.92
CA PHE A 102 2.36 -23.25 29.47
C PHE A 102 0.91 -23.55 29.03
N ALA A 103 0.14 -22.52 28.73
CA ALA A 103 -1.18 -22.67 28.18
C ALA A 103 -1.14 -22.25 26.70
N ILE A 104 -1.68 -23.07 25.80
CA ILE A 104 -1.72 -22.84 24.35
C ILE A 104 -2.32 -21.46 24.01
N TYR A 105 -3.28 -20.96 24.81
CA TYR A 105 -3.88 -19.64 24.63
C TYR A 105 -2.85 -18.51 24.75
N SER A 106 -1.85 -18.64 25.62
CA SER A 106 -0.80 -17.63 25.81
C SER A 106 0.01 -17.42 24.53
N ILE A 107 0.28 -18.49 23.77
CA ILE A 107 0.96 -18.43 22.49
C ILE A 107 0.10 -17.67 21.47
N VAL A 108 -1.19 -18.03 21.36
CA VAL A 108 -2.13 -17.36 20.43
C VAL A 108 -2.19 -15.86 20.70
N VAL A 109 -2.36 -15.47 21.96
CA VAL A 109 -2.45 -14.05 22.36
C VAL A 109 -1.12 -13.33 22.10
N SER A 110 0.02 -13.98 22.39
CA SER A 110 1.35 -13.39 22.20
C SER A 110 1.69 -13.09 20.76
N PHE A 111 1.08 -13.76 19.79
CA PHE A 111 1.29 -13.50 18.37
C PHE A 111 0.25 -12.57 17.74
N LEU A 112 -1.03 -12.69 18.14
CA LEU A 112 -2.11 -11.84 17.62
C LEU A 112 -1.98 -10.40 18.04
N MET A 113 -1.73 -10.15 19.32
CA MET A 113 -1.72 -8.82 19.89
C MET A 113 -0.58 -7.95 19.39
N PRO A 114 0.70 -8.38 19.32
CA PRO A 114 1.78 -7.52 18.86
C PRO A 114 1.59 -6.99 17.44
N MET A 115 1.05 -7.76 16.51
CA MET A 115 0.79 -7.29 15.14
C MET A 115 -0.26 -6.17 15.11
N THR A 116 -1.31 -6.29 15.95
CA THR A 116 -2.33 -5.26 16.11
C THR A 116 -1.73 -4.02 16.79
N PHE A 117 -0.91 -4.20 17.81
CA PHE A 117 -0.25 -3.09 18.52
C PHE A 117 0.77 -2.37 17.66
N VAL A 118 1.53 -3.07 16.80
CA VAL A 118 2.37 -2.42 15.78
C VAL A 118 1.53 -1.55 14.87
N SER A 119 0.36 -2.00 14.48
CA SER A 119 -0.54 -1.18 13.65
C SER A 119 -1.05 0.05 14.41
N ILE A 120 -1.39 -0.08 15.69
CA ILE A 120 -1.93 1.02 16.52
C ILE A 120 -0.82 2.00 16.95
N PHE A 121 0.32 1.51 17.42
CA PHE A 121 1.34 2.34 18.05
C PHE A 121 2.47 2.77 17.13
N PHE A 122 2.64 2.13 15.99
CA PHE A 122 3.65 2.50 15.01
C PHE A 122 3.05 3.05 13.71
N TYR A 123 2.23 2.26 13.00
CA TYR A 123 1.72 2.70 11.70
C TYR A 123 0.70 3.82 11.81
N LEU A 124 -0.24 3.74 12.74
CA LEU A 124 -1.33 4.74 12.88
C LEU A 124 -0.80 6.14 13.24
N PRO A 125 0.08 6.35 14.25
CA PRO A 125 0.62 7.67 14.56
C PRO A 125 1.41 8.28 13.40
N LEU A 126 2.23 7.48 12.69
CA LEU A 126 2.98 7.95 11.53
C LEU A 126 2.04 8.33 10.37
N SER A 127 0.97 7.59 10.18
CA SER A 127 -0.04 7.87 9.16
C SER A 127 -0.82 9.15 9.45
N ILE A 128 -1.21 9.36 10.72
CA ILE A 128 -1.86 10.60 11.18
C ILE A 128 -0.91 11.78 10.99
N TYR A 129 0.36 11.63 11.36
CA TYR A 129 1.36 12.68 11.17
C TYR A 129 1.55 13.03 9.69
N GLU A 130 1.72 12.05 8.83
CA GLU A 130 1.90 12.26 7.39
C GLU A 130 0.71 13.00 6.78
N LYS A 131 -0.50 12.63 7.16
CA LYS A 131 -1.72 13.16 6.56
C LYS A 131 -2.12 14.53 7.08
N TYR A 132 -1.96 14.82 8.38
CA TYR A 132 -2.55 15.99 9.02
C TYR A 132 -1.53 17.02 9.49
N PHE A 133 -0.32 16.61 9.84
CA PHE A 133 0.69 17.48 10.44
C PHE A 133 1.85 17.82 9.51
N LYS A 134 2.10 17.00 8.49
CA LYS A 134 3.12 17.29 7.49
C LYS A 134 2.73 18.57 6.74
N LYS A 135 3.50 19.65 6.94
CA LYS A 135 3.30 20.91 6.23
C LYS A 135 3.54 20.70 4.73
N ASN A 136 2.51 20.90 3.93
CA ASN A 136 2.67 21.05 2.49
C ASN A 136 3.26 22.44 2.25
N THR A 137 4.52 22.53 1.92
CA THR A 137 5.13 23.77 1.42
C THR A 137 4.38 24.16 0.13
N THR A 138 3.80 25.33 0.13
CA THR A 138 3.21 25.93 -1.07
C THR A 138 4.34 26.39 -1.99
N ILE A 139 4.84 25.49 -2.80
CA ILE A 139 5.76 25.82 -3.89
C ILE A 139 4.94 26.26 -5.10
N PRO A 140 5.32 27.31 -5.83
CA PRO A 140 4.64 27.70 -7.07
C PRO A 140 4.53 26.50 -8.01
N LEU A 141 3.34 26.27 -8.55
CA LEU A 141 3.13 25.13 -9.44
C LEU A 141 3.79 25.39 -10.79
N ILE A 142 4.98 24.86 -11.00
CA ILE A 142 5.55 24.70 -12.32
C ILE A 142 4.75 23.60 -13.02
N ILE A 143 4.21 23.87 -14.19
CA ILE A 143 3.45 22.92 -14.99
C ILE A 143 4.41 22.26 -15.99
N PRO A 144 5.02 21.09 -15.65
CA PRO A 144 5.92 20.40 -16.58
C PRO A 144 5.13 19.80 -17.74
N THR A 145 5.84 19.46 -18.81
CA THR A 145 5.25 18.66 -19.88
C THR A 145 4.87 17.27 -19.38
N LEU A 146 3.66 16.82 -19.69
CA LEU A 146 3.09 15.57 -19.20
C LEU A 146 2.76 14.61 -20.33
N THR A 147 3.14 13.34 -20.18
CA THR A 147 2.66 12.25 -21.01
C THR A 147 1.90 11.24 -20.17
N VAL A 148 0.71 10.86 -20.58
CA VAL A 148 -0.05 9.74 -20.00
C VAL A 148 0.08 8.56 -20.94
N ILE A 149 0.55 7.39 -20.42
CA ILE A 149 0.68 6.15 -21.17
C ILE A 149 -0.39 5.17 -20.65
N VAL A 150 -1.19 4.64 -21.57
CA VAL A 150 -2.23 3.65 -21.30
C VAL A 150 -1.89 2.37 -22.06
N PRO A 151 -1.28 1.36 -21.41
CA PRO A 151 -1.10 0.03 -21.99
C PRO A 151 -2.45 -0.69 -22.00
N ALA A 152 -2.87 -1.22 -23.13
CA ALA A 152 -4.16 -1.91 -23.29
C ALA A 152 -4.00 -3.26 -24.00
N TYR A 153 -4.72 -4.28 -23.51
CA TYR A 153 -4.82 -5.59 -24.12
C TYR A 153 -6.17 -6.23 -23.80
N ASN A 154 -7.05 -6.36 -24.78
CA ASN A 154 -8.42 -6.90 -24.65
C ASN A 154 -9.25 -6.17 -23.58
N GLU A 155 -9.35 -4.85 -23.70
CA GLU A 155 -10.03 -3.93 -22.75
C GLU A 155 -11.21 -3.17 -23.42
N GLU A 156 -11.92 -3.82 -24.33
CA GLU A 156 -13.03 -3.17 -25.06
C GLU A 156 -14.12 -2.60 -24.14
N ASN A 157 -14.33 -3.20 -22.96
CA ASN A 157 -15.38 -2.78 -22.03
C ASN A 157 -14.99 -1.55 -21.18
N ASN A 158 -13.69 -1.35 -20.91
CA ASN A 158 -13.21 -0.39 -19.93
C ASN A 158 -12.46 0.78 -20.55
N LEU A 159 -11.67 0.56 -21.60
CA LEU A 159 -10.78 1.55 -22.19
C LEU A 159 -11.49 2.88 -22.52
N GLY A 160 -12.74 2.84 -22.99
CA GLY A 160 -13.50 4.03 -23.31
C GLY A 160 -13.74 4.95 -22.10
N LYS A 161 -14.06 4.37 -20.94
CA LYS A 161 -14.25 5.10 -19.67
C LYS A 161 -12.92 5.71 -19.18
N THR A 162 -11.84 4.91 -19.25
CA THR A 162 -10.50 5.33 -18.88
C THR A 162 -10.04 6.53 -19.72
N LEU A 163 -10.14 6.45 -21.05
CA LEU A 163 -9.73 7.54 -21.94
C LEU A 163 -10.54 8.80 -21.72
N ARG A 164 -11.85 8.69 -21.48
CA ARG A 164 -12.70 9.83 -21.15
C ARG A 164 -12.21 10.51 -19.89
N SER A 165 -11.95 9.78 -18.81
CA SER A 165 -11.46 10.34 -17.53
C SER A 165 -10.11 11.06 -17.69
N ILE A 166 -9.21 10.51 -18.52
CA ILE A 166 -7.90 11.11 -18.80
C ILE A 166 -8.03 12.41 -19.64
N ILE A 167 -8.89 12.40 -20.66
CA ILE A 167 -9.12 13.57 -21.51
C ILE A 167 -9.74 14.71 -20.68
N GLU A 168 -10.73 14.41 -19.85
CA GLU A 168 -11.44 15.34 -18.98
C GLU A 168 -10.63 15.79 -17.76
N ALA A 169 -9.50 15.13 -17.47
CA ALA A 169 -8.65 15.50 -16.34
C ALA A 169 -8.09 16.92 -16.51
N ASP A 170 -8.11 17.69 -15.39
CA ASP A 170 -7.71 19.11 -15.33
C ASP A 170 -6.19 19.25 -15.38
N TYR A 171 -5.63 19.11 -16.60
CA TYR A 171 -4.21 19.36 -16.89
C TYR A 171 -4.04 19.86 -18.31
N PRO A 172 -3.41 21.03 -18.52
CA PRO A 172 -3.23 21.61 -19.85
C PRO A 172 -2.14 20.86 -20.63
N ASN A 173 -2.31 20.79 -21.96
CA ASN A 173 -1.28 20.34 -22.91
C ASN A 173 -0.67 18.97 -22.60
N LYS A 174 -1.49 18.00 -22.21
CA LYS A 174 -1.04 16.63 -21.98
C LYS A 174 -0.93 15.83 -23.27
N GLN A 175 0.10 15.00 -23.38
CA GLN A 175 0.19 13.96 -24.40
C GLN A 175 -0.47 12.68 -23.85
N ILE A 176 -1.29 12.02 -24.66
CA ILE A 176 -1.91 10.74 -24.32
C ILE A 176 -1.43 9.71 -25.32
N ILE A 177 -0.80 8.64 -24.87
CA ILE A 177 -0.32 7.54 -25.69
C ILE A 177 -1.05 6.25 -25.26
N VAL A 178 -1.87 5.72 -26.15
CA VAL A 178 -2.46 4.39 -25.96
C VAL A 178 -1.58 3.40 -26.70
N VAL A 179 -1.15 2.34 -26.00
CA VAL A 179 -0.38 1.25 -26.60
C VAL A 179 -1.22 -0.01 -26.57
N ASP A 180 -1.77 -0.38 -27.73
CA ASP A 180 -2.48 -1.64 -27.93
C ASP A 180 -1.46 -2.78 -28.11
N ASP A 181 -1.38 -3.66 -27.11
CA ASP A 181 -0.45 -4.79 -27.06
C ASP A 181 -0.95 -6.02 -27.85
N GLY A 182 -1.54 -5.79 -29.02
CA GLY A 182 -2.01 -6.84 -29.92
C GLY A 182 -3.37 -7.41 -29.55
N SER A 183 -4.31 -6.56 -29.15
CA SER A 183 -5.69 -6.96 -28.82
C SER A 183 -6.38 -7.64 -29.99
N THR A 184 -7.23 -8.62 -29.65
CA THR A 184 -8.05 -9.40 -30.59
C THR A 184 -9.52 -8.94 -30.59
N ASP A 185 -9.90 -8.10 -29.63
CA ASP A 185 -11.22 -7.49 -29.47
C ASP A 185 -11.30 -6.08 -30.10
N LYS A 186 -12.32 -5.30 -29.74
CA LYS A 186 -12.53 -3.93 -30.26
C LYS A 186 -11.67 -2.86 -29.58
N THR A 187 -10.69 -3.20 -28.73
CA THR A 187 -9.85 -2.26 -27.98
C THR A 187 -9.21 -1.21 -28.89
N TYR A 188 -8.55 -1.64 -29.98
CA TYR A 188 -7.91 -0.71 -30.94
C TYR A 188 -8.92 0.23 -31.60
N ALA A 189 -10.08 -0.30 -32.02
CA ALA A 189 -11.13 0.49 -32.65
C ALA A 189 -11.69 1.56 -31.70
N ILE A 190 -11.88 1.21 -30.43
CA ILE A 190 -12.32 2.15 -29.39
C ILE A 190 -11.27 3.24 -29.18
N ALA A 191 -10.01 2.89 -29.02
CA ALA A 191 -8.93 3.88 -28.88
C ALA A 191 -8.88 4.84 -30.08
N SER A 192 -9.06 4.32 -31.32
CA SER A 192 -9.02 5.13 -32.53
C SER A 192 -10.11 6.19 -32.60
N LYS A 193 -11.31 5.93 -32.05
CA LYS A 193 -12.40 6.91 -31.99
C LYS A 193 -12.05 8.16 -31.16
N TYR A 194 -11.20 8.02 -30.15
CA TYR A 194 -10.79 9.13 -29.29
C TYR A 194 -9.73 10.04 -29.95
N LYS A 195 -9.00 9.58 -30.97
CA LYS A 195 -8.07 10.38 -31.76
C LYS A 195 -8.76 11.57 -32.43
N ILE A 196 -9.99 11.36 -32.93
CA ILE A 196 -10.80 12.37 -33.63
C ILE A 196 -11.36 13.42 -32.65
N LYS A 197 -11.55 13.02 -31.36
CA LYS A 197 -12.12 13.90 -30.33
C LYS A 197 -11.05 14.69 -29.55
N SER A 198 -9.77 14.51 -29.84
CA SER A 198 -8.72 15.26 -29.14
C SER A 198 -8.71 16.70 -29.63
N SER A 199 -8.81 17.66 -28.68
CA SER A 199 -8.73 19.08 -28.97
C SER A 199 -7.30 19.44 -29.39
N SER A 200 -7.14 20.61 -30.06
CA SER A 200 -5.82 21.15 -30.41
C SER A 200 -4.84 21.30 -29.23
N LYS A 201 -5.35 21.24 -28.02
CA LYS A 201 -4.57 21.34 -26.76
C LYS A 201 -3.98 20.01 -26.28
N ASN A 202 -4.47 18.85 -26.76
CA ASN A 202 -4.00 17.53 -26.30
C ASN A 202 -3.45 16.71 -27.47
N ARG A 203 -2.21 16.27 -27.35
CA ARG A 203 -1.60 15.35 -28.34
C ARG A 203 -2.04 13.92 -28.04
N TYR A 204 -2.76 13.30 -28.95
CA TYR A 204 -3.21 11.91 -28.83
C TYR A 204 -2.50 11.03 -29.85
N CYS A 205 -1.93 9.92 -29.37
CA CYS A 205 -1.25 8.92 -30.18
C CYS A 205 -1.74 7.53 -29.81
N ILE A 206 -2.01 6.69 -30.81
CA ILE A 206 -2.27 5.27 -30.62
C ILE A 206 -1.21 4.46 -31.37
N ILE A 207 -0.65 3.47 -30.71
CA ILE A 207 0.37 2.59 -31.23
C ILE A 207 -0.10 1.15 -31.05
N ARG A 208 -0.15 0.38 -32.14
CA ARG A 208 -0.44 -1.05 -32.08
C ARG A 208 0.84 -1.85 -32.28
N LYS A 209 1.02 -2.89 -31.49
CA LYS A 209 2.17 -3.81 -31.60
C LYS A 209 1.74 -5.26 -31.42
N ARG A 210 2.60 -6.19 -31.81
CA ARG A 210 2.41 -7.60 -31.47
C ARG A 210 2.49 -7.79 -29.96
N ASN A 211 1.63 -8.66 -29.40
CA ASN A 211 1.61 -8.92 -27.97
C ASN A 211 3.01 -9.24 -27.41
N GLY A 212 3.40 -8.53 -26.39
CA GLY A 212 4.69 -8.68 -25.72
C GLY A 212 4.62 -8.46 -24.22
N GLY A 213 3.38 -8.27 -23.69
CA GLY A 213 3.07 -8.02 -22.30
C GLY A 213 3.17 -6.54 -21.90
N LYS A 214 2.55 -6.21 -20.77
CA LYS A 214 2.37 -4.84 -20.25
C LYS A 214 3.68 -4.06 -20.18
N ALA A 215 4.76 -4.66 -19.63
CA ALA A 215 6.08 -4.03 -19.58
C ALA A 215 6.58 -3.59 -20.96
N SER A 216 6.37 -4.42 -21.98
CA SER A 216 6.73 -4.10 -23.37
C SER A 216 5.92 -2.95 -23.94
N ALA A 217 4.62 -2.91 -23.65
CA ALA A 217 3.75 -1.84 -24.08
C ALA A 217 4.13 -0.50 -23.42
N ILE A 218 4.38 -0.49 -22.11
CA ILE A 218 4.84 0.69 -21.37
C ILE A 218 6.18 1.19 -21.95
N ASN A 219 7.14 0.29 -22.15
CA ASN A 219 8.46 0.65 -22.71
C ASN A 219 8.35 1.26 -24.10
N LEU A 220 7.44 0.75 -24.94
CA LEU A 220 7.17 1.37 -26.24
C LEU A 220 6.58 2.76 -26.08
N GLY A 221 5.59 2.94 -25.21
CA GLY A 221 5.02 4.25 -24.92
C GLY A 221 6.06 5.25 -24.42
N LEU A 222 7.01 4.83 -23.58
CA LEU A 222 8.10 5.67 -23.06
C LEU A 222 9.03 6.21 -24.18
N ARG A 223 9.22 5.48 -25.29
CA ARG A 223 10.01 5.94 -26.44
C ARG A 223 9.36 7.12 -27.15
N PHE A 224 8.04 7.16 -27.21
CA PHE A 224 7.27 8.21 -27.84
C PHE A 224 6.81 9.33 -26.88
N ALA A 225 7.04 9.16 -25.59
CA ALA A 225 6.70 10.15 -24.58
C ALA A 225 7.58 11.40 -24.73
N ILE A 226 6.96 12.58 -24.85
CA ILE A 226 7.67 13.86 -24.87
C ILE A 226 7.69 14.54 -23.51
N GLY A 227 6.79 14.12 -22.57
CA GLY A 227 6.68 14.71 -21.26
C GLY A 227 7.91 14.47 -20.38
N GLU A 228 8.27 15.46 -19.58
CA GLU A 228 9.26 15.33 -18.51
C GLU A 228 8.73 14.35 -17.44
N ILE A 229 7.43 14.45 -17.16
CA ILE A 229 6.71 13.53 -16.27
C ILE A 229 5.88 12.59 -17.12
N VAL A 230 5.94 11.30 -16.78
CA VAL A 230 5.14 10.25 -17.39
C VAL A 230 4.21 9.65 -16.32
N ILE A 231 2.92 9.60 -16.62
CA ILE A 231 1.94 8.92 -15.77
C ILE A 231 1.46 7.68 -16.51
N ILE A 232 1.54 6.53 -15.85
CA ILE A 232 1.04 5.25 -16.37
C ILE A 232 -0.30 4.98 -15.72
N ILE A 233 -1.31 4.65 -16.53
CA ILE A 233 -2.67 4.37 -16.08
C ILE A 233 -3.14 3.10 -16.78
N ASP A 234 -3.59 2.11 -16.00
CA ASP A 234 -4.15 0.87 -16.53
C ASP A 234 -5.43 1.13 -17.34
N ALA A 235 -5.67 0.33 -18.37
CA ALA A 235 -6.78 0.53 -19.30
C ALA A 235 -8.19 0.30 -18.69
N ASP A 236 -8.26 -0.23 -17.47
CA ASP A 236 -9.46 -0.44 -16.66
C ASP A 236 -9.63 0.59 -15.52
N SER A 237 -8.81 1.63 -15.49
CA SER A 237 -8.72 2.57 -14.38
C SER A 237 -9.33 3.93 -14.74
N ILE A 238 -10.15 4.49 -13.85
CA ILE A 238 -10.80 5.80 -14.00
C ILE A 238 -10.17 6.76 -12.99
N ILE A 239 -9.63 7.89 -13.45
CA ILE A 239 -8.98 8.88 -12.57
C ILE A 239 -9.90 10.03 -12.19
N GLU A 240 -9.67 10.60 -11.01
CA GLU A 240 -10.32 11.86 -10.61
C GLU A 240 -9.84 13.01 -11.49
N ARG A 241 -10.73 14.00 -11.69
CA ARG A 241 -10.47 15.16 -12.55
C ARG A 241 -9.23 15.95 -12.16
N SER A 242 -8.93 16.07 -10.87
CA SER A 242 -7.75 16.75 -10.33
C SER A 242 -6.49 15.89 -10.26
N ALA A 243 -6.58 14.58 -10.54
CA ALA A 243 -5.53 13.61 -10.22
C ALA A 243 -4.18 13.92 -10.89
N LEU A 244 -4.17 14.29 -12.17
CA LEU A 244 -2.94 14.62 -12.89
C LEU A 244 -2.25 15.84 -12.28
N LYS A 245 -3.02 16.89 -11.99
CA LYS A 245 -2.53 18.15 -11.41
C LYS A 245 -1.98 17.93 -9.99
N GLU A 246 -2.67 17.14 -9.20
CA GLU A 246 -2.20 16.81 -7.83
C GLU A 246 -0.93 15.96 -7.85
N MET A 247 -0.81 14.98 -8.77
CA MET A 247 0.37 14.14 -8.89
C MET A 247 1.60 14.93 -9.29
N VAL A 248 1.46 15.84 -10.24
CA VAL A 248 2.59 16.65 -10.75
C VAL A 248 3.19 17.55 -9.67
N LYS A 249 2.42 18.03 -8.70
CA LYS A 249 2.93 18.84 -7.57
C LYS A 249 4.08 18.18 -6.81
N PHE A 250 4.12 16.88 -6.72
CA PHE A 250 5.19 16.17 -6.02
C PHE A 250 6.53 16.21 -6.75
N PHE A 251 6.52 16.37 -8.08
CA PHE A 251 7.74 16.45 -8.90
C PHE A 251 8.42 17.80 -8.86
N GLN A 252 7.90 18.77 -8.10
CA GLN A 252 8.61 20.02 -7.78
C GLN A 252 9.86 19.76 -6.92
N TYR A 253 9.86 18.67 -6.16
CA TYR A 253 11.03 18.19 -5.47
C TYR A 253 11.92 17.39 -6.45
N SER A 254 13.15 17.85 -6.67
CA SER A 254 14.09 17.27 -7.65
C SER A 254 14.46 15.81 -7.35
N ASP A 255 14.44 15.42 -6.08
CA ASP A 255 14.76 14.09 -5.57
C ASP A 255 13.56 13.12 -5.63
N VAL A 256 12.35 13.61 -5.91
CA VAL A 256 11.17 12.75 -6.13
C VAL A 256 11.20 12.22 -7.56
N VAL A 257 11.39 10.90 -7.66
CA VAL A 257 11.50 10.19 -8.94
C VAL A 257 10.21 9.49 -9.36
N ALA A 258 9.34 9.15 -8.40
CA ALA A 258 8.04 8.57 -8.66
C ALA A 258 7.00 8.94 -7.59
N VAL A 259 5.73 8.84 -7.96
CA VAL A 259 4.56 9.11 -7.09
C VAL A 259 3.53 8.01 -7.28
N ALA A 260 3.16 7.37 -6.18
CA ALA A 260 2.13 6.33 -6.16
C ALA A 260 0.73 6.96 -6.00
N GLY A 261 -0.13 6.77 -6.97
CA GLY A 261 -1.53 7.15 -6.90
C GLY A 261 -2.30 6.32 -5.88
N ARG A 262 -3.41 6.86 -5.38
CA ARG A 262 -4.31 6.14 -4.48
C ARG A 262 -5.31 5.35 -5.31
N VAL A 263 -5.43 4.06 -5.02
CA VAL A 263 -6.39 3.18 -5.71
C VAL A 263 -7.63 3.02 -4.84
N LYS A 264 -8.81 3.00 -5.47
CA LYS A 264 -10.10 2.61 -4.89
C LYS A 264 -10.80 1.59 -5.75
N VAL A 265 -11.62 0.77 -5.12
CA VAL A 265 -12.44 -0.25 -5.81
C VAL A 265 -13.68 0.41 -6.39
N LEU A 266 -13.91 0.21 -7.70
CA LEU A 266 -15.06 0.75 -8.43
C LEU A 266 -16.31 -0.13 -8.27
N ASN A 267 -16.18 -1.45 -8.45
CA ASN A 267 -17.27 -2.42 -8.55
C ASN A 267 -17.56 -3.13 -7.21
N ARG A 268 -18.10 -2.38 -6.22
CA ARG A 268 -18.46 -2.92 -4.88
C ARG A 268 -19.84 -3.53 -4.89
N SER A 269 -19.97 -4.79 -5.29
CA SER A 269 -21.27 -5.46 -5.44
C SER A 269 -21.48 -6.68 -4.54
N ASN A 270 -20.40 -7.25 -3.96
CA ASN A 270 -20.49 -8.44 -3.12
C ASN A 270 -19.49 -8.38 -1.93
N ILE A 271 -19.52 -9.38 -1.05
CA ILE A 271 -18.65 -9.47 0.13
C ILE A 271 -17.17 -9.39 -0.26
N LEU A 272 -16.75 -10.12 -1.29
CA LEU A 272 -15.35 -10.19 -1.73
C LEU A 272 -14.83 -8.82 -2.17
N SER A 273 -15.61 -8.09 -2.99
CA SER A 273 -15.24 -6.76 -3.47
C SER A 273 -15.24 -5.71 -2.36
N ASN A 274 -16.14 -5.81 -1.36
CA ASN A 274 -16.15 -4.93 -0.20
C ASN A 274 -14.99 -5.21 0.76
N CYS A 275 -14.65 -6.47 1.02
CA CYS A 275 -13.44 -6.83 1.77
C CYS A 275 -12.17 -6.32 1.05
N THR A 276 -12.11 -6.45 -0.28
CA THR A 276 -11.01 -5.90 -1.08
C THR A 276 -10.94 -4.37 -1.00
N ALA A 277 -12.09 -3.68 -1.00
CA ALA A 277 -12.12 -2.23 -0.83
C ALA A 277 -11.58 -1.80 0.53
N LEU A 278 -11.97 -2.50 1.60
CA LEU A 278 -11.46 -2.26 2.95
C LEU A 278 -9.95 -2.51 3.04
N GLU A 279 -9.46 -3.62 2.48
CA GLU A 279 -8.02 -3.93 2.38
C GLU A 279 -7.24 -2.80 1.70
N VAL A 280 -7.72 -2.30 0.57
CA VAL A 280 -7.08 -1.22 -0.21
C VAL A 280 -7.06 0.08 0.61
N ILE A 281 -8.14 0.43 1.30
CA ILE A 281 -8.23 1.63 2.16
C ILE A 281 -7.26 1.52 3.35
N MET A 282 -7.24 0.38 4.04
CA MET A 282 -6.32 0.14 5.15
C MET A 282 -4.87 0.15 4.67
N GLY A 283 -4.58 -0.50 3.55
CA GLY A 283 -3.26 -0.50 2.93
C GLY A 283 -2.77 0.90 2.55
N ALA A 284 -3.63 1.72 1.98
CA ALA A 284 -3.29 3.09 1.60
C ALA A 284 -3.08 4.01 2.81
N ASN A 285 -3.98 3.96 3.79
CA ASN A 285 -4.00 4.89 4.92
C ASN A 285 -3.08 4.48 6.07
N LEU A 286 -2.95 3.19 6.38
CA LEU A 286 -2.15 2.73 7.51
C LEU A 286 -0.76 2.25 7.10
N LEU A 287 -0.62 1.55 5.97
CA LEU A 287 0.67 0.97 5.60
C LEU A 287 1.48 1.89 4.68
N ARG A 288 0.88 2.44 3.61
CA ARG A 288 1.61 3.27 2.62
C ARG A 288 2.03 4.64 3.16
N SER A 289 1.21 5.28 4.01
CA SER A 289 1.49 6.61 4.54
C SER A 289 2.83 6.71 5.30
N PRO A 290 3.19 5.79 6.21
CA PRO A 290 4.51 5.77 6.83
C PRO A 290 5.66 5.64 5.81
N PHE A 291 5.50 4.77 4.80
CA PHE A 291 6.51 4.64 3.75
C PHE A 291 6.65 5.93 2.92
N SER A 292 5.55 6.65 2.68
CA SER A 292 5.57 7.97 2.02
C SER A 292 6.29 9.02 2.86
N LEU A 293 6.13 8.98 4.18
CA LEU A 293 6.84 9.88 5.10
C LEU A 293 8.35 9.74 4.97
N PHE A 294 8.85 8.52 4.78
CA PHE A 294 10.28 8.22 4.59
C PHE A 294 10.74 8.32 3.13
N GLY A 295 9.84 8.58 2.19
CA GLY A 295 10.16 8.63 0.77
C GLY A 295 10.48 7.28 0.14
N VAL A 296 10.02 6.18 0.74
CA VAL A 296 10.29 4.81 0.31
C VAL A 296 9.02 4.01 0.09
N VAL A 297 8.03 4.60 -0.57
CA VAL A 297 6.84 3.84 -0.99
C VAL A 297 7.29 2.67 -1.87
N MET A 298 7.02 1.45 -1.39
CA MET A 298 7.58 0.22 -1.95
C MET A 298 6.93 -0.23 -3.26
N MET A 299 5.74 0.31 -3.60
CA MET A 299 5.03 -0.03 -4.81
C MET A 299 4.31 1.18 -5.39
N VAL A 300 4.59 1.50 -6.64
CA VAL A 300 3.85 2.47 -7.45
C VAL A 300 2.84 1.68 -8.29
N PRO A 301 1.52 1.80 -8.03
CA PRO A 301 0.53 0.94 -8.66
C PRO A 301 0.37 1.25 -10.14
N GLY A 302 0.16 0.22 -10.97
CA GLY A 302 -0.14 0.35 -12.40
C GLY A 302 -1.42 1.14 -12.68
N ALA A 303 -2.41 1.07 -11.79
CA ALA A 303 -3.67 1.81 -11.89
C ALA A 303 -3.50 3.34 -11.98
N MET A 304 -2.47 3.91 -11.31
CA MET A 304 -2.01 5.28 -11.50
C MET A 304 -0.64 5.47 -10.85
N GLY A 305 0.41 5.47 -11.66
CA GLY A 305 1.78 5.73 -11.23
C GLY A 305 2.41 6.88 -12.01
N GLY A 306 2.94 7.88 -11.30
CA GLY A 306 3.68 8.99 -11.91
C GLY A 306 5.18 8.81 -11.77
N PHE A 307 5.92 9.18 -12.80
CA PHE A 307 7.37 8.96 -12.85
C PHE A 307 8.08 10.14 -13.52
N ARG A 308 9.25 10.49 -13.01
CA ARG A 308 10.18 11.34 -13.77
C ARG A 308 10.80 10.51 -14.89
N LYS A 309 10.50 10.86 -16.16
CA LYS A 309 10.92 10.09 -17.34
C LYS A 309 12.44 9.80 -17.33
N LYS A 310 13.26 10.82 -17.03
CA LYS A 310 14.72 10.69 -16.96
C LYS A 310 15.14 9.57 -16.00
N SER A 311 14.45 9.43 -14.86
CA SER A 311 14.79 8.42 -13.85
C SER A 311 14.52 6.99 -14.35
N ILE A 312 13.43 6.75 -15.08
CA ILE A 312 13.17 5.43 -15.68
C ILE A 312 14.23 5.12 -16.74
N LEU A 313 14.51 6.06 -17.66
CA LEU A 313 15.44 5.85 -18.76
C LEU A 313 16.87 5.57 -18.28
N GLN A 314 17.31 6.24 -17.21
CA GLN A 314 18.65 6.06 -16.64
C GLN A 314 18.82 4.76 -15.84
N ARG A 315 17.73 4.15 -15.34
CA ARG A 315 17.80 3.06 -14.37
C ARG A 315 17.32 1.71 -14.92
N GLY A 316 17.10 1.66 -16.19
CA GLY A 316 16.56 0.50 -16.90
C GLY A 316 15.05 0.54 -16.97
N LEU A 317 14.54 0.27 -18.12
CA LEU A 317 13.12 0.21 -18.46
C LEU A 317 12.38 -0.86 -17.63
N TYR A 318 11.09 -0.97 -17.82
CA TYR A 318 10.27 -2.04 -17.25
C TYR A 318 10.79 -3.41 -17.69
N ASP A 319 10.98 -4.31 -16.74
CA ASP A 319 11.55 -5.64 -16.96
C ASP A 319 10.45 -6.71 -16.99
N LYS A 320 10.67 -7.72 -17.81
CA LYS A 320 9.78 -8.89 -17.92
C LYS A 320 10.19 -10.06 -17.01
N SER A 321 11.27 -9.90 -16.24
CA SER A 321 11.83 -10.97 -15.43
C SER A 321 11.00 -11.33 -14.19
N THR A 322 10.05 -10.49 -13.81
CA THR A 322 9.12 -10.73 -12.71
C THR A 322 7.67 -10.55 -13.18
N LEU A 323 6.73 -11.16 -12.46
CA LEU A 323 5.29 -11.05 -12.77
C LEU A 323 4.66 -9.72 -12.34
N THR A 324 5.40 -8.88 -11.59
CA THR A 324 4.99 -7.55 -11.12
C THR A 324 6.04 -6.53 -11.54
N GLU A 325 5.88 -6.05 -12.77
CA GLU A 325 6.78 -5.07 -13.39
C GLU A 325 6.77 -3.72 -12.67
N ASP A 326 5.66 -3.37 -12.04
CA ASP A 326 5.45 -2.15 -11.26
C ASP A 326 6.24 -2.16 -9.94
N PHE A 327 6.29 -3.31 -9.26
CA PHE A 327 7.12 -3.47 -8.07
C PHE A 327 8.61 -3.48 -8.42
N ASP A 328 9.00 -4.15 -9.51
CA ASP A 328 10.42 -4.21 -9.95
C ASP A 328 10.97 -2.82 -10.31
N ILE A 329 10.23 -2.03 -11.11
CA ILE A 329 10.67 -0.67 -11.45
C ILE A 329 10.73 0.23 -10.22
N THR A 330 9.79 0.10 -9.28
CA THR A 330 9.80 0.82 -8.01
C THR A 330 11.08 0.53 -7.22
N MET A 331 11.46 -0.74 -7.10
CA MET A 331 12.69 -1.16 -6.43
C MET A 331 13.94 -0.61 -7.12
N LYS A 332 14.01 -0.64 -8.44
CA LYS A 332 15.12 -0.07 -9.23
C LYS A 332 15.29 1.42 -8.97
N LEU A 333 14.20 2.18 -8.93
CA LEU A 333 14.23 3.62 -8.67
C LEU A 333 14.69 3.93 -7.24
N LEU A 334 14.19 3.21 -6.23
CA LEU A 334 14.59 3.37 -4.84
C LEU A 334 16.05 3.02 -4.58
N LYS A 335 16.57 1.95 -5.19
CA LYS A 335 17.99 1.54 -5.09
C LYS A 335 18.96 2.62 -5.56
N ASN A 336 18.51 3.53 -6.38
CA ASN A 336 19.32 4.62 -6.91
C ASN A 336 19.18 5.94 -6.13
N GLY A 337 18.62 5.86 -4.93
CA GLY A 337 18.48 7.00 -4.03
C GLY A 337 17.33 7.94 -4.36
N GLY A 338 16.46 7.57 -5.32
CA GLY A 338 15.26 8.32 -5.63
C GLY A 338 14.22 8.20 -4.52
N ARG A 339 13.50 9.30 -4.20
CA ARG A 339 12.36 9.24 -3.29
C ARG A 339 11.08 8.92 -4.04
N ILE A 340 10.26 8.05 -3.44
CA ILE A 340 8.93 7.70 -3.92
C ILE A 340 7.90 8.04 -2.86
N LEU A 341 6.91 8.84 -3.23
CA LEU A 341 5.88 9.37 -2.33
C LEU A 341 4.51 8.80 -2.69
N GLY A 342 3.61 8.76 -1.73
CA GLY A 342 2.19 8.49 -1.95
C GLY A 342 1.40 9.78 -2.06
N MET A 343 0.35 9.78 -2.87
CA MET A 343 -0.59 10.90 -2.98
C MET A 343 -2.01 10.50 -2.55
N SER A 344 -2.87 11.50 -2.36
CA SER A 344 -4.26 11.30 -1.93
C SER A 344 -5.28 11.29 -3.06
N SER A 345 -4.94 11.74 -4.27
CA SER A 345 -5.87 11.70 -5.40
C SER A 345 -6.07 10.28 -5.93
N ILE A 346 -7.27 10.00 -6.39
CA ILE A 346 -7.81 8.66 -6.52
C ILE A 346 -7.83 8.22 -7.98
N SER A 347 -7.48 6.94 -8.18
CA SER A 347 -7.81 6.14 -9.34
C SER A 347 -8.75 5.03 -8.91
N PHE A 348 -9.87 4.88 -9.61
CA PHE A 348 -10.83 3.80 -9.40
C PHE A 348 -10.49 2.65 -10.36
N THR A 349 -10.42 1.44 -9.86
CA THR A 349 -10.18 0.23 -10.67
C THR A 349 -11.18 -0.87 -10.32
N GLU A 350 -11.44 -1.76 -11.26
CA GLU A 350 -12.29 -2.92 -11.02
C GLU A 350 -11.50 -4.03 -10.31
N VAL A 351 -12.20 -4.78 -9.47
CA VAL A 351 -11.64 -5.95 -8.77
C VAL A 351 -12.44 -7.20 -9.11
N PRO A 352 -11.85 -8.39 -9.01
CA PRO A 352 -12.53 -9.65 -9.24
C PRO A 352 -13.74 -9.82 -8.31
N LEU A 353 -14.86 -10.27 -8.89
CA LEU A 353 -16.10 -10.56 -8.16
C LEU A 353 -16.23 -12.05 -7.80
N THR A 354 -15.43 -12.93 -8.41
CA THR A 354 -15.41 -14.36 -8.14
C THR A 354 -14.14 -14.76 -7.38
N LEU A 355 -14.25 -15.76 -6.50
CA LEU A 355 -13.08 -16.31 -5.79
C LEU A 355 -12.04 -16.89 -6.75
N ARG A 356 -12.46 -17.46 -7.88
CA ARG A 356 -11.55 -18.01 -8.89
C ARG A 356 -10.67 -16.93 -9.51
N ASP A 357 -11.25 -15.81 -9.93
CA ASP A 357 -10.52 -14.74 -10.57
C ASP A 357 -9.70 -13.93 -9.54
N PHE A 358 -10.23 -13.77 -8.34
CA PHE A 358 -9.48 -13.23 -7.20
C PHE A 358 -8.22 -14.06 -6.92
N TYR A 359 -8.36 -15.40 -6.85
CA TYR A 359 -7.21 -16.29 -6.65
C TYR A 359 -6.18 -16.14 -7.77
N LYS A 360 -6.61 -16.14 -9.05
CA LYS A 360 -5.71 -15.96 -10.19
C LYS A 360 -4.96 -14.63 -10.14
N GLN A 361 -5.65 -13.54 -9.81
CA GLN A 361 -5.06 -12.21 -9.67
C GLN A 361 -4.05 -12.18 -8.52
N ARG A 362 -4.44 -12.65 -7.34
CA ARG A 362 -3.61 -12.62 -6.13
C ARG A 362 -2.38 -13.53 -6.21
N ILE A 363 -2.50 -14.74 -6.77
CA ILE A 363 -1.36 -15.65 -6.94
C ILE A 363 -0.31 -15.02 -7.88
N ARG A 364 -0.74 -14.33 -8.96
CA ARG A 364 0.15 -13.59 -9.85
C ARG A 364 0.88 -12.47 -9.10
N TRP A 365 0.17 -11.68 -8.30
CA TRP A 365 0.75 -10.58 -7.55
C TRP A 365 1.75 -11.05 -6.49
N TYR A 366 1.38 -12.01 -5.66
CA TYR A 366 2.25 -12.45 -4.58
C TYR A 366 3.47 -13.22 -5.07
N ARG A 367 3.33 -14.02 -6.13
CA ARG A 367 4.50 -14.65 -6.79
C ARG A 367 5.45 -13.60 -7.35
N GLY A 368 4.93 -12.63 -8.09
CA GLY A 368 5.73 -11.54 -8.67
C GLY A 368 6.41 -10.69 -7.60
N ASN A 369 5.69 -10.37 -6.52
CA ASN A 369 6.26 -9.62 -5.41
C ASN A 369 7.40 -10.38 -4.73
N PHE A 370 7.23 -11.69 -4.50
CA PHE A 370 8.29 -12.50 -3.89
C PHE A 370 9.50 -12.67 -4.83
N GLN A 371 9.27 -12.86 -6.14
CA GLN A 371 10.33 -12.86 -7.15
C GLN A 371 11.11 -11.55 -7.15
N THR A 372 10.42 -10.41 -7.07
CA THR A 372 11.03 -9.09 -7.02
C THR A 372 11.84 -8.89 -5.73
N LEU A 373 11.33 -9.31 -4.57
CA LEU A 373 12.08 -9.26 -3.32
C LEU A 373 13.37 -10.10 -3.43
N LEU A 374 13.30 -11.32 -3.94
CA LEU A 374 14.48 -12.17 -4.13
C LEU A 374 15.48 -11.58 -5.14
N LYS A 375 15.00 -10.98 -6.24
CA LYS A 375 15.83 -10.31 -7.25
C LYS A 375 16.63 -9.16 -6.64
N HIS A 376 16.04 -8.43 -5.71
CA HIS A 376 16.65 -7.27 -5.06
C HIS A 376 17.21 -7.55 -3.65
N LYS A 377 17.49 -8.81 -3.31
CA LYS A 377 18.01 -9.21 -2.00
C LYS A 377 19.35 -8.57 -1.60
N ASP A 378 20.11 -8.07 -2.56
CA ASP A 378 21.35 -7.33 -2.32
C ASP A 378 21.14 -6.08 -1.43
N ILE A 379 19.92 -5.55 -1.37
CA ILE A 379 19.57 -4.43 -0.49
C ILE A 379 19.86 -4.77 0.99
N THR A 380 19.74 -6.04 1.40
CA THR A 380 20.01 -6.45 2.78
C THR A 380 21.49 -6.42 3.15
N ARG A 381 22.40 -6.52 2.17
CA ARG A 381 23.84 -6.68 2.39
C ARG A 381 24.60 -5.35 2.42
N THR A 382 24.07 -4.27 1.88
CA THR A 382 24.81 -3.03 1.62
C THR A 382 24.21 -1.86 2.41
N ASN A 383 24.79 -1.58 3.58
CA ASN A 383 24.27 -0.65 4.59
C ASN A 383 24.17 0.82 4.16
N ARG A 384 25.17 1.36 3.46
CA ARG A 384 25.28 2.82 3.22
C ARG A 384 24.68 3.27 1.89
N LYS A 385 24.64 2.39 0.89
CA LYS A 385 24.27 2.72 -0.49
C LYS A 385 22.78 3.01 -0.66
N TYR A 386 21.91 2.31 0.06
CA TYR A 386 20.46 2.30 -0.19
C TYR A 386 19.64 3.09 0.85
N GLY A 387 20.28 3.80 1.79
CA GLY A 387 19.63 4.72 2.73
C GLY A 387 18.41 4.14 3.44
N MET A 388 17.27 4.84 3.37
CA MET A 388 16.01 4.41 4.01
C MET A 388 15.39 3.16 3.39
N LEU A 389 15.70 2.84 2.14
CA LEU A 389 15.26 1.58 1.53
C LEU A 389 15.86 0.38 2.28
N HIS A 390 17.17 0.41 2.60
CA HIS A 390 17.83 -0.64 3.36
C HIS A 390 17.38 -0.66 4.83
N LYS A 391 17.27 0.52 5.46
CA LYS A 391 16.98 0.63 6.89
C LYS A 391 15.52 0.34 7.25
N PHE A 392 14.59 0.71 6.37
CA PHE A 392 13.16 0.68 6.66
C PHE A 392 12.36 -0.05 5.57
N GLY A 393 12.41 0.42 4.32
CA GLY A 393 11.51 -0.02 3.27
C GLY A 393 11.56 -1.53 3.01
N TYR A 394 12.72 -2.03 2.62
CA TYR A 394 12.89 -3.42 2.25
C TYR A 394 12.74 -4.40 3.43
N PRO A 395 13.37 -4.18 4.61
CA PRO A 395 13.22 -5.10 5.75
C PRO A 395 11.78 -5.23 6.23
N ILE A 396 11.05 -4.12 6.35
CA ILE A 396 9.65 -4.16 6.77
C ILE A 396 8.78 -4.86 5.73
N THR A 397 9.00 -4.58 4.44
CA THR A 397 8.24 -5.25 3.37
C THR A 397 8.51 -6.75 3.35
N LEU A 398 9.76 -7.17 3.50
CA LEU A 398 10.12 -8.59 3.57
C LEU A 398 9.49 -9.26 4.80
N PHE A 399 9.58 -8.61 5.96
CA PHE A 399 8.97 -9.10 7.20
C PHE A 399 7.46 -9.25 7.05
N THR A 400 6.76 -8.19 6.62
CA THR A 400 5.28 -8.21 6.49
C THR A 400 4.79 -9.18 5.42
N PHE A 401 5.63 -9.48 4.43
CA PHE A 401 5.31 -10.45 3.39
C PHE A 401 5.46 -11.89 3.87
N ILE A 402 6.48 -12.20 4.69
CA ILE A 402 6.79 -13.58 5.08
C ILE A 402 6.16 -13.94 6.42
N ILE A 403 6.41 -13.17 7.46
CA ILE A 403 6.12 -13.60 8.83
C ILE A 403 4.62 -13.65 9.16
N PRO A 404 3.81 -12.58 8.95
CA PRO A 404 2.40 -12.58 9.33
C PRO A 404 1.57 -13.70 8.70
N PRO A 405 1.72 -14.08 7.40
CA PRO A 405 0.94 -15.17 6.84
C PRO A 405 1.15 -16.51 7.55
N PHE A 406 2.40 -16.86 7.90
CA PHE A 406 2.69 -18.10 8.62
C PHE A 406 2.20 -18.05 10.05
N LEU A 407 2.36 -16.91 10.75
CA LEU A 407 1.87 -16.73 12.11
C LEU A 407 0.34 -16.82 12.18
N ASP A 408 -0.37 -16.15 11.28
CA ASP A 408 -1.83 -16.18 11.25
C ASP A 408 -2.36 -17.62 11.03
N MET A 409 -1.70 -18.41 10.17
CA MET A 409 -2.08 -19.81 9.96
C MET A 409 -1.75 -20.69 11.17
N ALA A 410 -0.60 -20.46 11.83
CA ALA A 410 -0.26 -21.15 13.05
C ALA A 410 -1.24 -20.86 14.18
N ILE A 411 -1.68 -19.60 14.33
CA ILE A 411 -2.69 -19.19 15.31
C ILE A 411 -4.00 -19.98 15.13
N ILE A 412 -4.45 -20.15 13.89
CA ILE A 412 -5.65 -20.95 13.60
C ILE A 412 -5.44 -22.39 14.05
N GLY A 413 -4.28 -22.99 13.75
CA GLY A 413 -3.94 -24.33 14.19
C GLY A 413 -3.98 -24.47 15.72
N PHE A 414 -3.37 -23.54 16.44
CA PHE A 414 -3.40 -23.52 17.91
C PHE A 414 -4.81 -23.30 18.47
N ALA A 415 -5.62 -22.45 17.84
CA ALA A 415 -7.01 -22.25 18.23
C ALA A 415 -7.84 -23.53 18.09
N VAL A 416 -7.66 -24.29 17.01
CA VAL A 416 -8.31 -25.58 16.80
C VAL A 416 -7.88 -26.57 17.87
N ILE A 417 -6.57 -26.67 18.18
CA ILE A 417 -6.04 -27.56 19.23
C ILE A 417 -6.64 -27.20 20.59
N ALA A 418 -6.72 -25.90 20.93
CA ALA A 418 -7.32 -25.45 22.19
C ALA A 418 -8.81 -25.80 22.30
N ILE A 419 -9.57 -25.68 21.21
CA ILE A 419 -10.99 -26.05 21.18
C ILE A 419 -11.14 -27.58 21.40
N LEU A 420 -10.37 -28.39 20.68
CA LEU A 420 -10.38 -29.85 20.81
C LEU A 420 -9.91 -30.31 22.17
N GLY A 421 -8.97 -29.59 22.80
CA GLY A 421 -8.46 -29.85 24.16
C GLY A 421 -9.35 -29.31 25.28
N GLY A 422 -10.55 -28.79 24.99
CA GLY A 422 -11.50 -28.30 25.99
C GLY A 422 -11.17 -26.94 26.59
N THR A 423 -10.11 -26.26 26.13
CA THR A 423 -9.67 -24.93 26.61
C THR A 423 -10.13 -23.78 25.71
N GLY A 424 -10.99 -24.05 24.73
CA GLY A 424 -11.43 -23.07 23.72
C GLY A 424 -12.11 -21.82 24.31
N MET A 425 -12.80 -21.93 25.45
CA MET A 425 -13.43 -20.80 26.12
C MET A 425 -12.42 -19.71 26.54
N SER A 426 -11.19 -20.06 26.85
CA SER A 426 -10.14 -19.09 27.20
C SER A 426 -9.72 -18.20 26.02
N LEU A 427 -10.02 -18.58 24.78
CA LEU A 427 -9.74 -17.80 23.58
C LEU A 427 -10.82 -16.75 23.26
N VAL A 428 -12.02 -16.83 23.85
CA VAL A 428 -13.14 -15.96 23.53
C VAL A 428 -12.81 -14.50 23.82
N VAL A 429 -12.28 -14.20 25.01
CA VAL A 429 -11.95 -12.81 25.38
C VAL A 429 -10.86 -12.20 24.51
N PRO A 430 -9.68 -12.84 24.30
CA PRO A 430 -8.67 -12.34 23.38
C PRO A 430 -9.18 -12.16 21.95
N PHE A 431 -10.03 -13.07 21.49
CA PHE A 431 -10.59 -13.01 20.15
C PHE A 431 -11.56 -11.84 19.99
N VAL A 432 -12.49 -11.63 20.94
CA VAL A 432 -13.42 -10.48 20.93
C VAL A 432 -12.65 -9.17 20.98
N LEU A 433 -11.62 -9.07 21.84
CA LEU A 433 -10.76 -7.90 21.92
C LEU A 433 -10.05 -7.64 20.60
N PHE A 434 -9.48 -8.67 19.99
CA PHE A 434 -8.82 -8.55 18.68
C PHE A 434 -9.78 -8.06 17.60
N MET A 435 -11.00 -8.62 17.53
CA MET A 435 -12.04 -8.18 16.59
C MET A 435 -12.41 -6.72 16.79
N PHE A 436 -12.57 -6.30 18.04
CA PHE A 436 -12.86 -4.91 18.39
C PHE A 436 -11.74 -3.95 17.96
N LEU A 437 -10.48 -4.30 18.23
CA LEU A 437 -9.33 -3.48 17.83
C LEU A 437 -9.21 -3.36 16.29
N GLN A 438 -9.49 -4.43 15.57
CA GLN A 438 -9.50 -4.40 14.11
C GLN A 438 -10.65 -3.57 13.56
N LEU A 439 -11.82 -3.63 14.19
CA LEU A 439 -12.96 -2.75 13.85
C LEU A 439 -12.61 -1.28 14.06
N LEU A 440 -11.94 -0.94 15.16
CA LEU A 440 -11.44 0.41 15.42
C LEU A 440 -10.42 0.87 14.39
N LEU A 441 -9.42 0.04 14.06
CA LEU A 441 -8.41 0.36 13.06
C LEU A 441 -9.03 0.60 11.68
N SER A 442 -9.96 -0.25 11.27
CA SER A 442 -10.66 -0.10 9.99
C SER A 442 -11.54 1.16 9.98
N SER A 443 -12.22 1.46 11.09
CA SER A 443 -13.01 2.68 11.23
C SER A 443 -12.13 3.94 11.10
N ILE A 444 -10.98 3.97 11.78
CA ILE A 444 -10.01 5.08 11.67
C ILE A 444 -9.49 5.20 10.24
N ALA A 445 -9.15 4.08 9.59
CA ALA A 445 -8.68 4.09 8.20
C ALA A 445 -9.74 4.64 7.24
N ILE A 446 -11.01 4.28 7.41
CA ILE A 446 -12.15 4.81 6.65
C ILE A 446 -12.33 6.30 6.92
N MET A 447 -12.24 6.74 8.18
CA MET A 447 -12.30 8.18 8.54
C MET A 447 -11.18 8.98 7.89
N MET A 448 -9.97 8.42 7.87
CA MET A 448 -8.84 9.03 7.18
C MET A 448 -9.11 9.15 5.68
N GLU A 449 -9.94 8.32 5.07
CA GLU A 449 -10.32 8.43 3.66
C GLU A 449 -11.15 9.68 3.35
N GLY A 450 -11.99 10.11 4.29
CA GLY A 450 -12.71 11.40 4.27
C GLY A 450 -14.00 11.42 3.45
N LYS A 451 -14.16 10.60 2.42
CA LYS A 451 -15.36 10.48 1.57
C LYS A 451 -15.66 9.00 1.30
N GLU A 452 -15.75 8.21 2.32
CA GLU A 452 -16.00 6.78 2.16
C GLU A 452 -17.26 6.35 2.89
N ASP A 453 -17.86 5.24 2.44
CA ASP A 453 -19.02 4.66 3.08
C ASP A 453 -18.63 3.95 4.38
N TRP A 454 -19.15 4.45 5.48
CA TRP A 454 -18.96 3.86 6.81
C TRP A 454 -19.41 2.41 6.90
N LYS A 455 -20.35 1.97 6.06
CA LYS A 455 -20.81 0.59 6.04
C LYS A 455 -19.67 -0.40 5.74
N LEU A 456 -18.58 0.04 5.13
CA LEU A 456 -17.40 -0.80 4.92
C LEU A 456 -16.80 -1.35 6.22
N MET A 457 -16.97 -0.64 7.36
CA MET A 457 -16.45 -1.11 8.64
C MET A 457 -17.05 -2.47 9.06
N PHE A 458 -18.30 -2.75 8.68
CA PHE A 458 -18.97 -4.01 9.01
C PHE A 458 -18.39 -5.22 8.26
N TYR A 459 -17.58 -4.99 7.21
CA TYR A 459 -16.81 -6.04 6.54
C TYR A 459 -15.48 -6.36 7.26
N SER A 460 -15.08 -5.59 8.28
CA SER A 460 -13.85 -5.84 9.04
C SER A 460 -13.83 -7.24 9.68
N PRO A 461 -14.89 -7.73 10.34
CA PRO A 461 -14.93 -9.10 10.84
C PRO A 461 -14.72 -10.16 9.75
N LEU A 462 -15.40 -10.00 8.62
CA LEU A 462 -15.26 -10.90 7.46
C LEU A 462 -13.87 -10.79 6.81
N GLY A 463 -13.29 -9.59 6.82
CA GLY A 463 -11.91 -9.34 6.39
C GLY A 463 -10.90 -10.14 7.21
N ILE A 464 -11.16 -10.32 8.51
CA ILE A 464 -10.29 -11.06 9.43
C ILE A 464 -10.57 -12.56 9.36
N LEU A 465 -11.86 -12.95 9.35
CA LEU A 465 -12.31 -14.34 9.30
C LEU A 465 -12.72 -14.70 7.85
N GLY A 466 -11.91 -15.48 7.20
CA GLY A 466 -12.14 -15.97 5.85
C GLY A 466 -11.28 -15.25 4.81
N TYR A 467 -11.49 -13.96 4.54
CA TYR A 467 -10.77 -13.22 3.51
C TYR A 467 -9.25 -13.18 3.73
N LYS A 468 -8.80 -12.83 4.95
CA LYS A 468 -7.38 -12.77 5.30
C LYS A 468 -6.72 -14.16 5.22
N GLN A 469 -7.41 -15.22 5.64
CA GLN A 469 -6.90 -16.59 5.56
C GLN A 469 -6.71 -17.03 4.10
N ILE A 470 -7.63 -16.69 3.21
CA ILE A 470 -7.49 -16.96 1.78
C ILE A 470 -6.24 -16.25 1.24
N ILE A 471 -6.03 -14.98 1.59
CA ILE A 471 -4.83 -14.23 1.20
C ILE A 471 -3.56 -14.88 1.74
N ASN A 472 -3.53 -15.20 3.04
CA ASN A 472 -2.36 -15.82 3.68
C ASN A 472 -2.01 -17.16 3.03
N PHE A 473 -3.01 -17.99 2.74
CA PHE A 473 -2.82 -19.25 2.00
C PHE A 473 -2.19 -18.99 0.62
N ILE A 474 -2.69 -17.98 -0.12
CA ILE A 474 -2.16 -17.63 -1.44
C ILE A 474 -0.72 -17.13 -1.33
N ILE A 475 -0.38 -16.33 -0.31
CA ILE A 475 0.98 -15.83 -0.08
C ILE A 475 1.93 -17.01 0.21
N ILE A 476 1.57 -17.88 1.16
CA ILE A 476 2.37 -19.05 1.52
C ILE A 476 2.60 -19.93 0.31
N LYS A 477 1.52 -20.25 -0.44
CA LYS A 477 1.61 -21.00 -1.68
C LYS A 477 2.53 -20.32 -2.70
N SER A 478 2.44 -18.99 -2.84
CA SER A 478 3.27 -18.22 -3.76
C SER A 478 4.76 -18.31 -3.40
N ILE A 479 5.08 -18.25 -2.11
CA ILE A 479 6.45 -18.41 -1.60
C ILE A 479 6.99 -19.80 -1.99
N PHE A 480 6.25 -20.86 -1.68
CA PHE A 480 6.66 -22.23 -2.02
C PHE A 480 6.78 -22.45 -3.54
N ASP A 481 5.83 -21.93 -4.34
CA ASP A 481 5.88 -22.05 -5.79
C ASP A 481 7.14 -21.40 -6.39
N VAL A 482 7.56 -20.24 -5.85
CA VAL A 482 8.78 -19.55 -6.30
C VAL A 482 10.03 -20.29 -5.83
N LEU A 483 10.08 -20.75 -4.58
CA LEU A 483 11.24 -21.51 -4.05
C LEU A 483 11.43 -22.84 -4.77
N LEU A 484 10.34 -23.52 -5.10
CA LEU A 484 10.34 -24.78 -5.87
C LEU A 484 10.50 -24.55 -7.39
N ARG A 485 10.72 -23.32 -7.84
CA ARG A 485 10.88 -22.94 -9.25
C ARG A 485 9.76 -23.45 -10.17
N LYS A 486 8.54 -23.59 -9.67
CA LYS A 486 7.40 -24.01 -10.47
C LYS A 486 7.16 -23.01 -11.59
N SER A 487 7.17 -23.47 -12.86
CA SER A 487 6.81 -22.64 -14.00
C SER A 487 5.37 -22.12 -13.86
N PHE A 488 5.18 -20.84 -14.07
CA PHE A 488 3.86 -20.22 -14.14
C PHE A 488 3.62 -19.81 -15.59
N ARG A 489 2.82 -20.57 -16.30
CA ARG A 489 2.27 -20.09 -17.57
C ARG A 489 1.29 -18.97 -17.23
N VAL A 490 1.70 -17.74 -17.41
CA VAL A 490 0.77 -16.61 -17.47
C VAL A 490 -0.09 -16.88 -18.70
N THR A 491 -1.29 -17.36 -18.51
CA THR A 491 -2.35 -17.13 -19.51
C THR A 491 -2.49 -15.61 -19.50
N MET A 492 -1.82 -14.97 -20.47
CA MET A 492 -1.92 -13.55 -20.72
C MET A 492 -3.40 -13.27 -21.06
N ARG A 493 -4.12 -12.75 -20.08
CA ARG A 493 -5.42 -12.10 -20.25
C ARG A 493 -5.19 -10.61 -20.25
#